data_3b771b736f1d1f9810fe0a7e17f9dd2b
#
_entry.id   3b771b736f1d1f9810fe0a7e17f9dd2b
#
_cell.length_a   1.000
_cell.length_b   1.000
_cell.length_c   1.000
_cell.angle_alpha   90.00
_cell.angle_beta   90.00
_cell.angle_gamma   90.00
#
_symmetry.space_group_name_H-M   'P 1'
#
loop_
_entity.id
_entity.type
_entity.pdbx_description
1 polymer ?
#
loop_
_entity_poly.entity_id
_entity_poly.type
_entity_poly.pdbx_seq_one_letter_code
_entity_poly.pdbx_strand_id
1 'polypeptide(L)'
;MRLTDLLQLIDDLNLNTKFYLKHDDKLLKWGKLTIAEGKCLLLPGQTAMTKQKLIKLVGRMRGRGIPLLMVIDQKEYSIFGLQIRENTGQAILM
;
A
#
# COMPACT_ATOMS: atom_id res chain seq x y z
N MET A 1 2.69 10.47 1.25
CA MET A 1 3.66 9.39 0.99
C MET A 1 3.71 9.10 -0.49
N ARG A 2 4.90 8.88 -1.01
CA ARG A 2 5.11 8.52 -2.41
C ARG A 2 5.44 7.05 -2.54
N LEU A 3 5.30 6.49 -3.74
CA LEU A 3 5.62 5.09 -3.97
C LEU A 3 7.06 4.76 -3.57
N THR A 4 8.02 5.64 -3.88
CA THR A 4 9.41 5.46 -3.49
C THR A 4 9.58 5.39 -1.98
N ASP A 5 8.81 6.20 -1.23
CA ASP A 5 8.87 6.17 0.23
C ASP A 5 8.38 4.83 0.78
N LEU A 6 7.27 4.34 0.24
CA LEU A 6 6.72 3.05 0.65
C LEU A 6 7.72 1.92 0.39
N LEU A 7 8.32 1.89 -0.79
CA LEU A 7 9.27 0.83 -1.14
C LEU A 7 10.48 0.83 -0.23
N GLN A 8 10.95 2.00 0.22
CA GLN A 8 12.03 2.09 1.19
C GLN A 8 11.60 1.59 2.56
N LEU A 9 10.40 1.99 3.00
CA LEU A 9 9.92 1.63 4.34
C LEU A 9 9.69 0.13 4.49
N ILE A 10 9.32 -0.58 3.43
CA ILE A 10 9.02 -2.01 3.48
C ILE A 10 10.21 -2.89 3.09
N ASP A 11 11.36 -2.31 2.78
CA ASP A 11 12.50 -3.04 2.22
C ASP A 11 12.94 -4.22 3.10
N ASP A 12 12.91 -4.05 4.42
CA ASP A 12 13.32 -5.08 5.36
C ASP A 12 12.20 -6.03 5.78
N LEU A 13 10.99 -5.84 5.27
CA LEU A 13 9.87 -6.67 5.67
C LEU A 13 9.89 -8.02 4.96
N ASN A 14 9.30 -9.02 5.61
CA ASN A 14 9.13 -10.35 5.05
C ASN A 14 8.28 -10.28 3.78
N LEU A 15 8.59 -11.13 2.80
CA LEU A 15 7.83 -11.21 1.55
C LEU A 15 6.36 -11.58 1.76
N ASN A 16 6.07 -12.26 2.88
CA ASN A 16 4.70 -12.67 3.22
C ASN A 16 3.91 -11.59 3.97
N THR A 17 4.52 -10.43 4.24
CA THR A 17 3.84 -9.33 4.92
C THR A 17 2.59 -8.93 4.13
N LYS A 18 1.46 -8.84 4.83
CA LYS A 18 0.17 -8.48 4.24
C LYS A 18 -0.14 -7.02 4.51
N PHE A 19 -0.70 -6.35 3.52
CA PHE A 19 -0.98 -4.93 3.59
C PHE A 19 -2.46 -4.64 3.82
N TYR A 20 -2.70 -3.61 4.61
CA TYR A 20 -4.04 -3.14 4.95
C TYR A 20 -4.10 -1.63 4.80
N LEU A 21 -5.33 -1.13 4.61
CA LEU A 21 -5.62 0.29 4.57
C LEU A 21 -6.47 0.63 5.79
N LYS A 22 -6.10 1.68 6.52
CA LYS A 22 -6.90 2.13 7.65
C LYS A 22 -7.49 3.50 7.33
N HIS A 23 -8.81 3.61 7.47
CA HIS A 23 -9.54 4.85 7.23
C HIS A 23 -10.75 4.90 8.15
N ASP A 24 -10.90 5.99 8.92
CA ASP A 24 -12.02 6.19 9.85
C ASP A 24 -12.26 4.97 10.75
N ASP A 25 -11.21 4.49 11.40
CA ASP A 25 -11.22 3.32 12.29
C ASP A 25 -11.58 2.00 11.61
N LYS A 26 -11.73 2.00 10.29
CA LYS A 26 -11.94 0.77 9.54
C LYS A 26 -10.61 0.25 9.03
N LEU A 27 -10.39 -1.06 9.20
CA LEU A 27 -9.22 -1.75 8.68
C LEU A 27 -9.66 -2.57 7.49
N LEU A 28 -9.18 -2.21 6.30
CA LEU A 28 -9.55 -2.85 5.05
C LEU A 28 -8.33 -3.54 4.44
N LYS A 29 -8.57 -4.68 3.80
CA LYS A 29 -7.49 -5.34 3.07
C LYS A 29 -7.17 -4.53 1.82
N TRP A 30 -5.88 -4.22 1.62
CA TRP A 30 -5.44 -3.60 0.37
C TRP A 30 -5.36 -4.70 -0.69
N GLY A 31 -6.33 -4.71 -1.60
CA GLY A 31 -6.46 -5.81 -2.55
C GLY A 31 -5.99 -5.48 -3.97
N LYS A 32 -6.02 -4.22 -4.36
CA LYS A 32 -5.72 -3.81 -5.73
C LYS A 32 -4.89 -2.55 -5.79
N LEU A 33 -4.16 -2.40 -6.90
CA LEU A 33 -3.35 -1.22 -7.18
C LEU A 33 -3.59 -0.81 -8.62
N THR A 34 -3.81 0.49 -8.84
CA THR A 34 -4.00 1.06 -10.16
C THR A 34 -3.16 2.32 -10.29
N ILE A 35 -2.48 2.47 -11.43
CA ILE A 35 -1.76 3.70 -11.75
C ILE A 35 -2.61 4.49 -12.73
N ALA A 36 -2.97 5.70 -12.35
CA ALA A 36 -3.80 6.58 -13.19
C ALA A 36 -3.45 8.03 -12.92
N GLU A 37 -3.32 8.81 -13.98
CA GLU A 37 -3.10 10.26 -13.91
C GLU A 37 -1.89 10.66 -13.03
N GLY A 38 -0.82 9.86 -13.08
CA GLY A 38 0.37 10.12 -12.30
C GLY A 38 0.25 9.80 -10.82
N LYS A 39 -0.77 9.04 -10.44
CA LYS A 39 -1.03 8.63 -9.05
C LYS A 39 -1.04 7.11 -8.94
N CYS A 40 -0.64 6.62 -7.79
CA CYS A 40 -0.76 5.20 -7.44
C CYS A 40 -1.96 5.04 -6.51
N LEU A 41 -3.03 4.44 -7.01
CA LEU A 41 -4.28 4.29 -6.28
C LEU A 41 -4.35 2.92 -5.63
N LEU A 42 -4.57 2.90 -4.32
CA LEU A 42 -4.65 1.67 -3.52
C LEU A 42 -6.12 1.43 -3.19
N LEU A 43 -6.64 0.28 -3.61
CA LEU A 43 -8.06 -0.03 -3.45
C LEU A 43 -8.26 -1.23 -2.54
N PRO A 44 -9.32 -1.21 -1.72
CA PRO A 44 -9.68 -2.40 -0.93
C PRO A 44 -10.05 -3.58 -1.82
N GLY A 45 -9.86 -4.78 -1.30
CA GLY A 45 -10.22 -6.00 -1.98
C GLY A 45 -10.46 -7.14 -1.00
N GLN A 46 -10.75 -8.32 -1.53
CA GLN A 46 -11.05 -9.48 -0.69
C GLN A 46 -9.80 -10.17 -0.14
N THR A 47 -8.68 -10.04 -0.83
CA THR A 47 -7.43 -10.66 -0.43
C THR A 47 -6.38 -9.58 -0.22
N ALA A 48 -5.74 -9.59 0.95
CA ALA A 48 -4.70 -8.62 1.26
C ALA A 48 -3.47 -8.84 0.36
N MET A 49 -2.96 -7.75 -0.22
CA MET A 49 -1.74 -7.78 -1.02
C MET A 49 -0.55 -8.13 -0.14
N THR A 50 0.36 -8.96 -0.64
CA THR A 50 1.61 -9.25 0.05
C THR A 50 2.73 -8.40 -0.50
N LYS A 51 3.83 -8.28 0.26
CA LYS A 51 5.02 -7.58 -0.22
C LYS A 51 5.51 -8.20 -1.53
N GLN A 52 5.51 -9.54 -1.62
CA GLN A 52 5.95 -10.24 -2.83
C GLN A 52 5.16 -9.81 -4.05
N LYS A 53 3.82 -9.76 -3.93
CA LYS A 53 2.95 -9.35 -5.03
C LYS A 53 3.16 -7.87 -5.38
N LEU A 54 3.30 -7.03 -4.36
CA LEU A 54 3.52 -5.60 -4.57
C LEU A 54 4.80 -5.36 -5.37
N ILE A 55 5.89 -6.02 -5.00
CA ILE A 55 7.17 -5.86 -5.70
C ILE A 55 7.04 -6.30 -7.16
N LYS A 56 6.32 -7.38 -7.44
CA LYS A 56 6.09 -7.82 -8.82
C LYS A 56 5.33 -6.79 -9.62
N LEU A 57 4.34 -6.15 -9.01
CA LEU A 57 3.51 -5.16 -9.70
C LEU A 57 4.27 -3.85 -9.98
N VAL A 58 5.08 -3.39 -9.02
CA VAL A 58 5.69 -2.06 -9.10
C VAL A 58 7.21 -2.08 -9.23
N GLY A 59 7.83 -3.25 -9.35
CA GLY A 59 9.29 -3.36 -9.40
C GLY A 59 9.94 -2.56 -10.51
N ARG A 60 9.26 -2.40 -11.65
CA ARG A 60 9.75 -1.62 -12.79
C ARG A 60 9.59 -0.10 -12.56
N MET A 61 8.89 0.29 -11.50
CA MET A 61 8.57 1.69 -11.22
C MET A 61 9.32 2.25 -10.03
N ARG A 62 10.39 1.57 -9.59
CA ARG A 62 11.11 1.91 -8.35
C ARG A 62 11.62 3.35 -8.31
N GLY A 63 11.95 3.93 -9.44
CA GLY A 63 12.44 5.30 -9.50
C GLY A 63 11.37 6.37 -9.51
N ARG A 64 10.09 5.99 -9.53
CA ARG A 64 9.01 6.95 -9.68
C ARG A 64 8.45 7.40 -8.33
N GLY A 65 8.61 8.69 -8.05
CA GLY A 65 8.06 9.30 -6.83
C GLY A 65 6.62 9.73 -7.01
N ILE A 66 5.76 8.86 -7.55
CA ILE A 66 4.34 9.18 -7.70
C ILE A 66 3.62 9.08 -6.35
N PRO A 67 2.63 9.95 -6.08
CA PRO A 67 1.92 9.92 -4.81
C PRO A 67 1.05 8.68 -4.67
N LEU A 68 0.94 8.20 -3.43
CA LEU A 68 0.05 7.11 -3.05
C LEU A 68 -1.23 7.69 -2.46
N LEU A 69 -2.36 7.18 -2.92
CA LEU A 69 -3.67 7.55 -2.41
C LEU A 69 -4.49 6.29 -2.19
N MET A 70 -5.22 6.23 -1.08
CA MET A 70 -6.18 5.15 -0.90
C MET A 70 -7.54 5.59 -1.43
N VAL A 71 -8.24 4.67 -2.09
CA VAL A 71 -9.57 4.94 -2.64
C VAL A 71 -10.59 4.17 -1.81
N ILE A 72 -11.43 4.91 -1.07
CA ILE A 72 -12.47 4.35 -0.22
C ILE A 72 -13.79 4.99 -0.63
N ASP A 73 -14.78 4.16 -0.98
CA ASP A 73 -16.09 4.65 -1.40
C ASP A 73 -15.99 5.71 -2.50
N GLN A 74 -15.12 5.46 -3.50
CA GLN A 74 -14.91 6.30 -4.68
C GLN A 74 -14.27 7.65 -4.38
N LYS A 75 -13.73 7.84 -3.16
CA LYS A 75 -13.00 9.06 -2.79
C LYS A 75 -11.52 8.74 -2.56
N GLU A 76 -10.65 9.69 -2.92
CA GLU A 76 -9.22 9.57 -2.75
C GLU A 76 -8.78 10.22 -1.45
N TYR A 77 -7.97 9.52 -0.67
CA TYR A 77 -7.41 10.02 0.59
C TYR A 77 -5.90 9.87 0.58
N SER A 78 -5.21 10.88 1.07
CA SER A 78 -3.75 10.84 1.20
C SER A 78 -3.33 9.80 2.22
N ILE A 79 -2.17 9.19 1.98
CA ILE A 79 -1.56 8.25 2.91
C ILE A 79 -0.42 8.98 3.60
N PHE A 80 -0.44 9.01 4.94
CA PHE A 80 0.50 9.77 5.74
C PHE A 80 1.53 8.90 6.45
N GLY A 81 1.26 7.62 6.63
CA GLY A 81 2.16 6.79 7.39
C GLY A 81 1.94 5.30 7.19
N LEU A 82 2.82 4.54 7.82
CA LEU A 82 2.80 3.08 7.78
C LEU A 82 3.02 2.56 9.20
N GLN A 83 2.11 1.72 9.67
CA GLN A 83 2.26 1.01 10.94
C GLN A 83 2.63 -0.44 10.65
N ILE A 84 3.73 -0.90 11.22
CA ILE A 84 4.20 -2.27 11.04
C ILE A 84 3.89 -3.08 12.29
N ARG A 85 3.23 -4.22 12.13
CA ARG A 85 2.96 -5.17 13.19
C ARG A 85 3.69 -6.47 12.87
N GLU A 86 4.93 -6.59 13.33
CA GLU A 86 5.78 -7.72 12.98
C GLU A 86 5.24 -9.05 13.49
N ASN A 87 4.69 -9.07 14.70
CA ASN A 87 4.17 -10.29 15.31
C ASN A 87 2.99 -10.89 14.55
N THR A 88 2.28 -10.11 13.78
CA THR A 88 1.14 -10.58 12.97
C THR A 88 1.45 -10.58 11.47
N GLY A 89 2.61 -10.10 11.06
CA GLY A 89 2.98 -10.01 9.66
C GLY A 89 2.14 -9.00 8.89
N GLN A 90 1.74 -7.90 9.53
CA GLN A 90 0.88 -6.90 8.92
C GLN A 90 1.57 -5.56 8.78
N ALA A 91 1.27 -4.85 7.69
CA ALA A 91 1.67 -3.47 7.47
C ALA A 91 0.42 -2.67 7.11
N ILE A 92 0.15 -1.61 7.85
CA ILE A 92 -1.09 -0.84 7.74
C ILE A 92 -0.77 0.56 7.24
N LEU A 93 -1.31 0.91 6.09
CA LEU A 93 -1.21 2.25 5.51
C LEU A 93 -2.36 3.10 6.05
N MET A 94 -2.03 4.32 6.50
CA MET A 94 -3.03 5.18 7.11
C MET A 94 -2.83 6.65 6.75
#